data_860be6aeb09d91bb287c91f37ee33870
#
_entry.id   860be6aeb09d91bb287c91f37ee33870
#
_cell.length_a   1.000
_cell.length_b   1.000
_cell.length_c   1.000
_cell.angle_alpha   90.00
_cell.angle_beta   90.00
_cell.angle_gamma   90.00
#
_symmetry.space_group_name_H-M   'P 1'
#
loop_
_entity.id
_entity.type
_entity.pdbx_description
1 polymer ?
#
loop_
_entity_poly.entity_id
_entity_poly.type
_entity_poly.pdbx_seq_one_letter_code
_entity_poly.pdbx_strand_id
1 'polypeptide(L)'
;EDEAQRLYERDGFDLDGAVAVRCNDNFRSPRAIVDVINALGLAEGTVEARSPYVGELPGFRAYDDERGLRRQTLAAVESLRERGIPFAEVVVLSARGHGRSHLLKEAKLGAFALRKFLGRYTADGEPVWSEGELLIESVHRFKGQSAMGVVLTEVDFEQLDEGARRRLFVGMTRAQLALEIVVSRAAEAALSGALA
;
A
#
# COMPACT_ATOMS: atom_id res chain seq x y z
N GLU A 1 -15.57 7.13 -11.75
CA GLU A 1 -14.90 6.12 -10.91
C GLU A 1 -13.48 5.94 -11.44
N ASP A 2 -12.48 5.97 -10.57
CA ASP A 2 -11.08 5.77 -10.96
C ASP A 2 -10.83 4.25 -11.02
N GLU A 3 -10.66 3.71 -12.21
CA GLU A 3 -10.45 2.27 -12.42
C GLU A 3 -9.15 1.76 -11.78
N ALA A 4 -8.10 2.57 -11.77
CA ALA A 4 -6.84 2.23 -11.11
C ALA A 4 -6.98 2.05 -9.58
N GLN A 5 -8.02 2.65 -8.98
CA GLN A 5 -8.34 2.50 -7.56
C GLN A 5 -9.44 1.46 -7.29
N ARG A 6 -9.91 0.74 -8.30
CA ARG A 6 -10.96 -0.28 -8.17
C ARG A 6 -10.39 -1.55 -7.53
N LEU A 7 -10.65 -1.76 -6.27
CA LEU A 7 -10.25 -2.96 -5.53
C LEU A 7 -11.32 -4.07 -5.49
N TYR A 8 -12.54 -3.76 -5.90
CA TYR A 8 -13.68 -4.69 -5.92
C TYR A 8 -14.29 -4.73 -7.30
N GLU A 9 -14.63 -5.92 -7.77
CA GLU A 9 -15.47 -6.09 -8.94
C GLU A 9 -16.90 -5.64 -8.59
N ARG A 10 -17.43 -4.72 -9.37
CA ARG A 10 -18.84 -4.30 -9.33
C ARG A 10 -19.34 -4.29 -10.76
N ASP A 11 -20.59 -4.69 -10.93
CA ASP A 11 -21.29 -4.46 -12.21
C ASP A 11 -21.24 -2.99 -12.54
N GLY A 12 -20.77 -2.65 -13.75
CA GLY A 12 -20.66 -1.27 -14.20
C GLY A 12 -22.02 -0.59 -14.20
N PHE A 13 -22.08 0.67 -13.79
CA PHE A 13 -23.25 1.48 -14.09
C PHE A 13 -23.27 1.75 -15.59
N ASP A 14 -24.44 1.62 -16.21
CA ASP A 14 -24.66 2.13 -17.55
C ASP A 14 -24.56 3.66 -17.49
N LEU A 15 -23.50 4.18 -18.11
CA LEU A 15 -23.19 5.61 -18.15
C LEU A 15 -23.47 6.19 -19.52
N ASP A 16 -24.48 5.66 -20.23
CA ASP A 16 -24.88 6.16 -21.55
C ASP A 16 -25.15 7.68 -21.47
N GLY A 17 -24.36 8.44 -22.23
CA GLY A 17 -24.39 9.91 -22.22
C GLY A 17 -23.56 10.61 -21.16
N ALA A 18 -22.81 9.91 -20.32
CA ALA A 18 -21.91 10.53 -19.35
C ALA A 18 -20.61 11.02 -20.00
N VAL A 19 -20.13 12.17 -19.55
CA VAL A 19 -18.80 12.68 -19.95
C VAL A 19 -17.74 12.04 -19.07
N ALA A 20 -16.84 11.27 -19.68
CA ALA A 20 -15.67 10.73 -18.98
C ALA A 20 -14.61 11.81 -18.80
N VAL A 21 -14.33 12.18 -17.56
CA VAL A 21 -13.21 13.07 -17.20
C VAL A 21 -12.10 12.21 -16.61
N ARG A 22 -10.94 12.19 -17.27
CA ARG A 22 -9.73 11.54 -16.74
C ARG A 22 -8.98 12.54 -15.85
N CYS A 23 -8.74 12.17 -14.59
CA CYS A 23 -7.92 12.95 -13.66
C CYS A 23 -6.70 12.12 -13.30
N ASN A 24 -5.57 12.39 -13.94
CA ASN A 24 -4.31 11.67 -13.72
C ASN A 24 -3.39 12.43 -12.74
N ASP A 25 -3.85 13.51 -12.12
CA ASP A 25 -3.07 14.31 -11.19
C ASP A 25 -2.99 13.66 -9.80
N ASN A 26 -1.77 13.46 -9.30
CA ASN A 26 -1.51 13.00 -7.94
C ASN A 26 -0.89 14.13 -7.11
N PHE A 27 -1.68 14.68 -6.19
CA PHE A 27 -1.28 15.77 -5.29
C PHE A 27 -0.68 15.29 -3.96
N ARG A 28 -0.74 13.97 -3.69
CA ARG A 28 -0.39 13.38 -2.40
C ARG A 28 1.02 12.84 -2.35
N SER A 29 1.37 12.01 -3.31
CA SER A 29 2.61 11.25 -3.27
C SER A 29 3.77 12.04 -3.84
N PRO A 30 4.99 11.91 -3.28
CA PRO A 30 6.21 12.45 -3.86
C PRO A 30 6.43 11.99 -5.30
N ARG A 31 7.14 12.82 -6.08
CA ARG A 31 7.42 12.52 -7.49
C ARG A 31 8.13 11.18 -7.67
N ALA A 32 9.11 10.85 -6.83
CA ALA A 32 9.85 9.59 -6.94
C ALA A 32 8.96 8.36 -6.82
N ILE A 33 7.88 8.42 -6.01
CA ILE A 33 6.90 7.33 -5.91
C ILE A 33 6.05 7.26 -7.19
N VAL A 34 5.61 8.42 -7.71
CA VAL A 34 4.82 8.49 -8.95
C VAL A 34 5.63 8.01 -10.16
N ASP A 35 6.93 8.31 -10.21
CA ASP A 35 7.81 7.85 -11.28
C ASP A 35 7.91 6.33 -11.31
N VAL A 36 7.99 5.67 -10.14
CA VAL A 36 7.96 4.19 -10.04
C VAL A 36 6.59 3.63 -10.44
N ILE A 37 5.48 4.28 -10.05
CA ILE A 37 4.14 3.91 -10.49
C ILE A 37 4.03 3.92 -12.02
N ASN A 38 4.54 4.97 -12.66
CA ASN A 38 4.54 5.11 -14.13
C ASN A 38 5.45 4.08 -14.79
N ALA A 39 6.66 3.89 -14.27
CA ALA A 39 7.63 2.92 -14.80
C ALA A 39 7.09 1.48 -14.77
N LEU A 40 6.34 1.12 -13.72
CA LEU A 40 5.69 -0.19 -13.59
C LEU A 40 4.35 -0.29 -14.37
N GLY A 41 3.88 0.79 -14.98
CA GLY A 41 2.61 0.82 -15.71
C GLY A 41 1.42 0.44 -14.81
N LEU A 42 1.34 0.95 -13.58
CA LEU A 42 0.32 0.56 -12.61
C LEU A 42 -1.04 1.23 -12.85
N ALA A 43 -1.11 2.26 -13.67
CA ALA A 43 -2.32 3.00 -14.01
C ALA A 43 -2.57 3.00 -15.52
N GLU A 44 -3.80 3.27 -15.93
CA GLU A 44 -4.15 3.51 -17.34
C GLU A 44 -3.63 4.88 -17.80
N GLY A 45 -2.41 4.93 -18.27
CA GLY A 45 -1.73 6.14 -18.72
C GLY A 45 -0.84 6.76 -17.65
N THR A 46 -0.21 7.88 -17.99
CA THR A 46 0.77 8.55 -17.12
C THR A 46 0.09 9.28 -15.98
N VAL A 47 0.54 9.06 -14.76
CA VAL A 47 0.14 9.80 -13.57
C VAL A 47 1.05 11.02 -13.42
N GLU A 48 0.45 12.19 -13.25
CA GLU A 48 1.18 13.45 -13.08
C GLU A 48 1.43 13.74 -11.60
N ALA A 49 2.70 13.85 -11.21
CA ALA A 49 3.06 14.24 -9.84
C ALA A 49 2.87 15.75 -9.65
N ARG A 50 1.90 16.13 -8.84
CA ARG A 50 1.59 17.53 -8.48
C ARG A 50 2.06 17.89 -7.07
N SER A 51 2.54 16.92 -6.29
CA SER A 51 3.16 17.19 -5.00
C SER A 51 4.44 18.04 -5.19
N PRO A 52 4.70 19.03 -4.32
CA PRO A 52 5.94 19.81 -4.35
C PRO A 52 7.17 18.98 -3.94
N TYR A 53 6.96 17.82 -3.32
CA TYR A 53 8.03 16.95 -2.84
C TYR A 53 8.54 16.05 -3.96
N VAL A 54 9.87 16.05 -4.16
CA VAL A 54 10.53 15.05 -5.01
C VAL A 54 10.53 13.70 -4.31
N GLY A 55 10.89 13.68 -3.02
CA GLY A 55 10.99 12.48 -2.21
C GLY A 55 12.15 11.58 -2.59
N GLU A 56 12.20 10.41 -1.98
CA GLU A 56 13.15 9.34 -2.28
C GLU A 56 12.45 8.20 -3.02
N LEU A 57 13.21 7.42 -3.77
CA LEU A 57 12.70 6.20 -4.38
C LEU A 57 12.18 5.23 -3.30
N PRO A 58 11.08 4.52 -3.56
CA PRO A 58 10.62 3.46 -2.67
C PRO A 58 11.72 2.43 -2.39
N GLY A 59 11.86 2.03 -1.12
CA GLY A 59 12.69 0.90 -0.75
C GLY A 59 12.01 -0.43 -1.11
N PHE A 60 12.77 -1.39 -1.65
CA PHE A 60 12.28 -2.75 -1.94
C PHE A 60 13.02 -3.76 -1.08
N ARG A 61 12.27 -4.67 -0.43
CA ARG A 61 12.80 -5.73 0.43
C ARG A 61 12.15 -7.06 0.07
N ALA A 62 12.96 -8.03 -0.35
CA ALA A 62 12.44 -9.34 -0.72
C ALA A 62 12.40 -10.31 0.46
N TYR A 63 11.40 -11.20 0.45
CA TYR A 63 11.28 -12.29 1.41
C TYR A 63 11.04 -13.63 0.71
N ASP A 64 11.46 -14.71 1.36
CA ASP A 64 11.33 -16.09 0.86
C ASP A 64 10.22 -16.86 1.60
N ASP A 65 10.03 -16.59 2.89
CA ASP A 65 9.11 -17.30 3.78
C ASP A 65 8.44 -16.34 4.79
N GLU A 66 7.55 -16.86 5.63
CA GLU A 66 6.84 -16.06 6.65
C GLU A 66 7.80 -15.43 7.68
N ARG A 67 8.89 -16.10 8.02
CA ARG A 67 9.88 -15.55 8.95
C ARG A 67 10.63 -14.39 8.29
N GLY A 68 10.98 -14.56 7.02
CA GLY A 68 11.56 -13.51 6.18
C GLY A 68 10.60 -12.32 6.04
N LEU A 69 9.32 -12.58 5.78
CA LEU A 69 8.27 -11.56 5.69
C LEU A 69 8.23 -10.69 6.95
N ARG A 70 8.15 -11.31 8.15
CA ARG A 70 8.14 -10.58 9.43
C ARG A 70 9.42 -9.75 9.61
N ARG A 71 10.59 -10.34 9.35
CA ARG A 71 11.88 -9.65 9.47
C ARG A 71 11.99 -8.46 8.52
N GLN A 72 11.61 -8.63 7.26
CA GLN A 72 11.71 -7.56 6.26
C GLN A 72 10.68 -6.45 6.50
N THR A 73 9.47 -6.80 6.96
CA THR A 73 8.48 -5.80 7.34
C THR A 73 8.93 -4.98 8.55
N LEU A 74 9.53 -5.64 9.56
CA LEU A 74 10.10 -4.94 10.71
C LEU A 74 11.23 -3.99 10.28
N ALA A 75 12.17 -4.48 9.46
CA ALA A 75 13.27 -3.67 8.93
C ALA A 75 12.77 -2.47 8.10
N ALA A 76 11.67 -2.64 7.36
CA ALA A 76 11.04 -1.54 6.63
C ALA A 76 10.46 -0.47 7.56
N VAL A 77 9.80 -0.88 8.65
CA VAL A 77 9.31 0.05 9.69
C VAL A 77 10.46 0.81 10.35
N GLU A 78 11.53 0.11 10.72
CA GLU A 78 12.72 0.69 11.32
C GLU A 78 13.40 1.70 10.38
N SER A 79 13.50 1.38 9.09
CA SER A 79 14.02 2.29 8.06
C SER A 79 13.23 3.61 7.99
N LEU A 80 11.89 3.56 8.04
CA LEU A 80 11.07 4.77 8.06
C LEU A 80 11.28 5.59 9.33
N ARG A 81 11.48 4.93 10.48
CA ARG A 81 11.79 5.60 11.73
C ARG A 81 13.16 6.28 11.74
N GLU A 82 14.18 5.62 11.18
CA GLU A 82 15.52 6.19 11.02
C GLU A 82 15.51 7.45 10.15
N ARG A 83 14.56 7.55 9.21
CA ARG A 83 14.29 8.77 8.43
C ARG A 83 13.51 9.84 9.22
N GLY A 84 13.24 9.62 10.51
CA GLY A 84 12.58 10.57 11.41
C GLY A 84 11.05 10.56 11.35
N ILE A 85 10.41 9.57 10.71
CA ILE A 85 8.96 9.47 10.68
C ILE A 85 8.44 8.86 11.99
N PRO A 86 7.59 9.56 12.78
CA PRO A 86 7.05 9.03 14.02
C PRO A 86 6.16 7.80 13.80
N PHE A 87 6.08 6.89 14.76
CA PHE A 87 5.20 5.72 14.66
C PHE A 87 3.73 6.06 14.36
N ALA A 88 3.22 7.12 14.96
CA ALA A 88 1.85 7.56 14.75
C ALA A 88 1.57 7.92 13.28
N GLU A 89 2.62 8.20 12.50
CA GLU A 89 2.56 8.57 11.08
C GLU A 89 3.02 7.44 10.15
N VAL A 90 3.32 6.25 10.72
CA VAL A 90 3.67 5.05 9.94
C VAL A 90 2.49 4.10 9.93
N VAL A 91 2.17 3.56 8.76
CA VAL A 91 1.21 2.47 8.59
C VAL A 91 1.83 1.29 7.85
N VAL A 92 1.55 0.09 8.35
CA VAL A 92 1.85 -1.17 7.64
C VAL A 92 0.59 -1.60 6.88
N LEU A 93 0.67 -1.66 5.56
CA LEU A 93 -0.45 -2.03 4.69
C LEU A 93 -0.22 -3.42 4.08
N SER A 94 -1.07 -4.38 4.43
CA SER A 94 -1.08 -5.68 3.79
C SER A 94 -1.72 -5.61 2.40
N ALA A 95 -1.01 -6.07 1.38
CA ALA A 95 -1.54 -6.25 0.03
C ALA A 95 -2.53 -7.44 -0.06
N ARG A 96 -2.54 -8.31 0.96
CA ARG A 96 -3.52 -9.39 1.12
C ARG A 96 -4.71 -8.89 1.91
N GLY A 97 -5.92 -9.34 1.60
CA GLY A 97 -7.11 -9.03 2.42
C GLY A 97 -7.05 -9.71 3.79
N HIS A 98 -7.91 -9.28 4.72
CA HIS A 98 -7.98 -9.76 6.10
C HIS A 98 -7.91 -11.30 6.25
N GLY A 99 -8.59 -12.05 5.39
CA GLY A 99 -8.63 -13.52 5.47
C GLY A 99 -7.31 -14.20 5.11
N ARG A 100 -6.47 -13.58 4.28
CA ARG A 100 -5.25 -14.18 3.72
C ARG A 100 -3.97 -13.59 4.27
N SER A 101 -4.01 -12.46 4.96
CA SER A 101 -2.83 -11.83 5.56
C SER A 101 -2.33 -12.65 6.74
N HIS A 102 -1.03 -12.87 6.80
CA HIS A 102 -0.35 -13.44 7.96
C HIS A 102 -0.15 -12.38 9.04
N LEU A 103 0.27 -11.18 8.65
CA LEU A 103 0.62 -10.11 9.59
C LEU A 103 -0.60 -9.50 10.30
N LEU A 104 -1.77 -9.43 9.65
CA LEU A 104 -2.99 -8.94 10.30
C LEU A 104 -3.49 -9.86 11.43
N LYS A 105 -3.03 -11.10 11.49
CA LYS A 105 -3.34 -12.05 12.59
C LYS A 105 -2.43 -11.87 13.79
N GLU A 106 -1.25 -11.26 13.61
CA GLU A 106 -0.26 -11.08 14.66
C GLU A 106 -0.69 -9.97 15.64
N ALA A 107 -0.28 -10.11 16.90
CA ALA A 107 -0.47 -9.08 17.92
C ALA A 107 0.71 -8.09 17.96
N LYS A 108 1.87 -8.53 17.49
CA LYS A 108 3.13 -7.77 17.53
C LYS A 108 3.94 -7.98 16.26
N LEU A 109 4.73 -6.96 15.92
CA LEU A 109 5.79 -7.04 14.91
C LEU A 109 7.12 -6.67 15.60
N GLY A 110 7.96 -7.69 15.85
CA GLY A 110 9.13 -7.51 16.72
C GLY A 110 8.73 -7.06 18.13
N ALA A 111 9.26 -5.93 18.58
CA ALA A 111 8.92 -5.34 19.87
C ALA A 111 7.62 -4.52 19.87
N PHE A 112 7.08 -4.17 18.68
CA PHE A 112 5.97 -3.23 18.53
C PHE A 112 4.61 -3.91 18.61
N ALA A 113 3.75 -3.42 19.49
CA ALA A 113 2.34 -3.86 19.54
C ALA A 113 1.58 -3.30 18.31
N LEU A 114 0.83 -4.16 17.65
CA LEU A 114 0.07 -3.80 16.46
C LEU A 114 -1.31 -3.27 16.80
N ARG A 115 -1.60 -2.05 16.34
CA ARG A 115 -2.93 -1.48 16.34
C ARG A 115 -3.67 -1.90 15.10
N LYS A 116 -4.74 -2.67 15.25
CA LYS A 116 -5.53 -3.21 14.14
C LYS A 116 -7.03 -3.15 14.41
N PHE A 117 -7.81 -3.12 13.33
CA PHE A 117 -9.26 -3.18 13.42
C PHE A 117 -9.71 -4.55 13.96
N LEU A 118 -10.60 -4.55 14.96
CA LEU A 118 -11.07 -5.76 15.63
C LEU A 118 -12.30 -6.41 14.98
N GLY A 119 -12.69 -5.96 13.77
CA GLY A 119 -13.85 -6.51 13.06
C GLY A 119 -15.20 -6.08 13.61
N ARG A 120 -15.24 -5.14 14.54
CA ARG A 120 -16.47 -4.65 15.17
C ARG A 120 -16.52 -3.13 15.26
N TYR A 121 -17.72 -2.61 15.43
CA TYR A 121 -18.00 -1.19 15.57
C TYR A 121 -18.66 -0.91 16.93
N THR A 122 -18.49 0.31 17.43
CA THR A 122 -19.25 0.81 18.59
C THR A 122 -20.72 1.00 18.24
N ALA A 123 -21.56 1.31 19.22
CA ALA A 123 -22.98 1.63 19.00
C ALA A 123 -23.16 2.86 18.09
N ASP A 124 -22.20 3.78 18.10
CA ASP A 124 -22.20 5.00 17.28
C ASP A 124 -21.58 4.78 15.89
N GLY A 125 -21.22 3.56 15.53
CA GLY A 125 -20.67 3.19 14.22
C GLY A 125 -19.16 3.41 14.05
N GLU A 126 -18.43 3.76 15.13
CA GLU A 126 -16.98 3.93 15.08
C GLU A 126 -16.25 2.58 15.11
N PRO A 127 -15.20 2.38 14.29
CA PRO A 127 -14.43 1.14 14.29
C PRO A 127 -13.67 0.94 15.60
N VAL A 128 -13.76 -0.27 16.15
CA VAL A 128 -13.01 -0.64 17.37
C VAL A 128 -11.64 -1.18 16.98
N TRP A 129 -10.61 -0.58 17.56
CA TRP A 129 -9.20 -0.92 17.34
C TRP A 129 -8.60 -1.64 18.54
N SER A 130 -7.61 -2.51 18.30
CA SER A 130 -6.75 -3.01 19.39
C SER A 130 -5.83 -1.89 19.90
N GLU A 131 -5.37 -2.03 21.13
CA GLU A 131 -4.27 -1.23 21.63
C GLU A 131 -2.98 -1.60 20.88
N GLY A 132 -2.15 -0.59 20.60
CA GLY A 132 -0.89 -0.76 19.88
C GLY A 132 -0.36 0.57 19.36
N GLU A 133 0.93 0.62 19.13
CA GLU A 133 1.64 1.82 18.66
C GLU A 133 1.83 1.87 17.15
N LEU A 134 1.85 0.71 16.48
CA LEU A 134 2.07 0.59 15.04
C LEU A 134 0.76 0.17 14.35
N LEU A 135 0.20 1.05 13.54
CA LEU A 135 -1.01 0.76 12.79
C LEU A 135 -0.73 -0.26 11.69
N ILE A 136 -1.53 -1.33 11.67
CA ILE A 136 -1.56 -2.28 10.55
C ILE A 136 -2.98 -2.44 10.02
N GLU A 137 -3.12 -2.40 8.69
CA GLU A 137 -4.41 -2.55 8.02
C GLU A 137 -4.22 -3.20 6.63
N SER A 138 -5.30 -3.60 6.00
CA SER A 138 -5.28 -4.01 4.60
C SER A 138 -5.35 -2.80 3.67
N VAL A 139 -4.74 -2.89 2.48
CA VAL A 139 -4.87 -1.87 1.43
C VAL A 139 -6.32 -1.53 1.13
N HIS A 140 -7.22 -2.54 1.19
CA HIS A 140 -8.64 -2.37 0.92
C HIS A 140 -9.35 -1.45 1.92
N ARG A 141 -9.10 -1.63 3.22
CA ARG A 141 -9.74 -0.80 4.26
C ARG A 141 -9.09 0.58 4.39
N PHE A 142 -7.80 0.68 4.09
CA PHE A 142 -7.06 1.94 4.13
C PHE A 142 -7.31 2.82 2.89
N LYS A 143 -8.14 2.35 1.94
CA LYS A 143 -8.53 3.16 0.78
C LYS A 143 -9.17 4.49 1.22
N GLY A 144 -8.72 5.59 0.62
CA GLY A 144 -9.17 6.95 0.98
C GLY A 144 -8.33 7.64 2.05
N GLN A 145 -7.55 6.88 2.83
CA GLN A 145 -6.63 7.41 3.85
C GLN A 145 -5.21 7.59 3.28
N SER A 146 -4.32 8.17 4.07
CA SER A 146 -2.89 8.33 3.77
C SER A 146 -2.09 8.44 5.05
N ALA A 147 -0.77 8.20 4.97
CA ALA A 147 0.18 8.34 6.06
C ALA A 147 1.49 8.93 5.54
N MET A 148 2.29 9.54 6.40
CA MET A 148 3.62 10.05 6.03
C MET A 148 4.52 8.90 5.58
N GLY A 149 4.59 7.82 6.35
CA GLY A 149 5.34 6.62 6.02
C GLY A 149 4.43 5.42 5.78
N VAL A 150 4.64 4.72 4.68
CA VAL A 150 3.88 3.50 4.35
C VAL A 150 4.85 2.34 4.17
N VAL A 151 4.58 1.23 4.85
CA VAL A 151 5.17 -0.07 4.56
C VAL A 151 4.13 -0.91 3.85
N LEU A 152 4.23 -1.06 2.53
CA LEU A 152 3.38 -1.95 1.75
C LEU A 152 3.97 -3.36 1.80
N THR A 153 3.33 -4.26 2.52
CA THR A 153 3.84 -5.61 2.79
C THR A 153 2.95 -6.70 2.22
N GLU A 154 3.45 -7.94 2.26
CA GLU A 154 2.75 -9.12 1.71
C GLU A 154 2.42 -8.96 0.22
N VAL A 155 3.26 -8.21 -0.50
CA VAL A 155 3.18 -8.12 -1.95
C VAL A 155 3.66 -9.44 -2.55
N ASP A 156 2.70 -10.21 -3.09
CA ASP A 156 2.96 -11.57 -3.54
C ASP A 156 2.12 -11.88 -4.79
N PHE A 157 2.81 -12.15 -5.89
CA PHE A 157 2.24 -12.54 -7.17
C PHE A 157 3.34 -13.10 -8.08
N GLU A 158 2.98 -13.98 -8.99
CA GLU A 158 3.88 -14.53 -10.01
C GLU A 158 3.93 -13.64 -11.26
N GLN A 159 2.83 -12.95 -11.56
CA GLN A 159 2.70 -12.06 -12.70
C GLN A 159 2.06 -10.75 -12.27
N LEU A 160 2.51 -9.64 -12.85
CA LEU A 160 1.95 -8.32 -12.61
C LEU A 160 0.64 -8.15 -13.40
N ASP A 161 -0.39 -8.91 -12.99
CA ASP A 161 -1.74 -8.84 -13.54
C ASP A 161 -2.46 -7.54 -13.14
N GLU A 162 -3.65 -7.32 -13.67
CA GLU A 162 -4.46 -6.13 -13.39
C GLU A 162 -4.78 -5.98 -11.88
N GLY A 163 -5.10 -7.07 -11.21
CA GLY A 163 -5.37 -7.06 -9.77
C GLY A 163 -4.14 -6.70 -8.93
N ALA A 164 -2.96 -7.21 -9.30
CA ALA A 164 -1.69 -6.85 -8.68
C ALA A 164 -1.35 -5.37 -8.93
N ARG A 165 -1.51 -4.87 -10.18
CA ARG A 165 -1.31 -3.46 -10.54
C ARG A 165 -2.19 -2.54 -9.69
N ARG A 166 -3.48 -2.83 -9.59
CA ARG A 166 -4.43 -2.04 -8.79
C ARG A 166 -4.07 -2.01 -7.30
N ARG A 167 -3.71 -3.17 -6.71
CA ARG A 167 -3.29 -3.23 -5.31
C ARG A 167 -2.03 -2.44 -5.04
N LEU A 168 -1.02 -2.55 -5.92
CA LEU A 168 0.20 -1.77 -5.84
C LEU A 168 -0.10 -0.28 -5.97
N PHE A 169 -0.83 0.13 -7.00
CA PHE A 169 -1.21 1.52 -7.22
C PHE A 169 -1.88 2.12 -5.99
N VAL A 170 -2.93 1.45 -5.48
CA VAL A 170 -3.65 1.94 -4.30
C VAL A 170 -2.74 1.99 -3.07
N GLY A 171 -1.93 0.96 -2.82
CA GLY A 171 -1.02 0.92 -1.67
C GLY A 171 0.06 1.99 -1.74
N MET A 172 0.73 2.13 -2.89
CA MET A 172 1.82 3.10 -3.10
C MET A 172 1.32 4.54 -2.99
N THR A 173 0.13 4.85 -3.54
CA THR A 173 -0.46 6.20 -3.47
C THR A 173 -0.98 6.58 -2.08
N ARG A 174 -0.83 5.75 -1.05
CA ARG A 174 -1.12 6.10 0.35
C ARG A 174 0.02 6.84 1.02
N ALA A 175 1.25 6.75 0.49
CA ALA A 175 2.42 7.41 1.06
C ALA A 175 2.46 8.89 0.68
N GLN A 176 2.66 9.74 1.71
CA GLN A 176 2.82 11.19 1.56
C GLN A 176 4.29 11.62 1.55
N LEU A 177 5.19 10.84 2.14
CA LEU A 177 6.60 11.19 2.26
C LEU A 177 7.53 10.03 1.87
N ALA A 178 7.34 8.84 2.46
CA ALA A 178 8.24 7.72 2.25
C ALA A 178 7.47 6.39 2.13
N LEU A 179 8.02 5.48 1.32
CA LEU A 179 7.43 4.18 1.00
C LEU A 179 8.49 3.09 1.05
N GLU A 180 8.19 2.03 1.79
CA GLU A 180 8.92 0.76 1.76
C GLU A 180 7.98 -0.34 1.24
N ILE A 181 8.47 -1.21 0.36
CA ILE A 181 7.70 -2.29 -0.25
C ILE A 181 8.35 -3.63 0.07
N VAL A 182 7.59 -4.53 0.70
CA VAL A 182 8.05 -5.88 1.08
C VAL A 182 7.38 -6.90 0.17
N VAL A 183 8.18 -7.51 -0.69
CA VAL A 183 7.75 -8.34 -1.83
C VAL A 183 8.23 -9.79 -1.67
N SER A 184 7.44 -10.76 -2.15
CA SER A 184 7.96 -12.12 -2.35
C SER A 184 9.03 -12.15 -3.45
N ARG A 185 9.88 -13.19 -3.48
CA ARG A 185 10.86 -13.36 -4.56
C ARG A 185 10.20 -13.46 -5.94
N ALA A 186 9.03 -14.09 -6.02
CA ALA A 186 8.29 -14.16 -7.27
C ALA A 186 7.84 -12.77 -7.73
N ALA A 187 7.28 -11.97 -6.80
CA ALA A 187 6.87 -10.61 -7.11
C ALA A 187 8.06 -9.68 -7.44
N GLU A 188 9.19 -9.84 -6.74
CA GLU A 188 10.43 -9.13 -7.06
C GLU A 188 10.88 -9.38 -8.50
N ALA A 189 10.90 -10.66 -8.93
CA ALA A 189 11.26 -11.04 -10.29
C ALA A 189 10.30 -10.46 -11.32
N ALA A 190 8.98 -10.52 -11.06
CA ALA A 190 7.97 -9.98 -11.95
C ALA A 190 8.05 -8.44 -12.08
N LEU A 191 8.32 -7.72 -10.98
CA LEU A 191 8.52 -6.27 -10.99
C LEU A 191 9.81 -5.88 -11.73
N SER A 192 10.90 -6.61 -11.51
CA SER A 192 12.16 -6.37 -12.21
C SER A 192 12.01 -6.58 -13.73
N GLY A 193 11.25 -7.61 -14.13
CA GLY A 193 10.93 -7.84 -15.53
C GLY A 193 10.06 -6.75 -16.18
N ALA A 194 9.22 -6.08 -15.40
CA ALA A 194 8.40 -4.97 -15.89
C ALA A 194 9.17 -3.64 -16.03
N LEU A 195 10.35 -3.53 -15.40
CA LEU A 195 11.22 -2.34 -15.47
C LEU A 195 12.34 -2.47 -16.53
N ALA A 196 12.54 -3.70 -17.08
CA ALA A 196 13.56 -3.98 -18.09
C ALA A 196 13.07 -3.65 -19.49
#